data_2b7fed6959ebdc2647fe49854bad31fb
#
_entry.id   2b7fed6959ebdc2647fe49854bad31fb
#
_cell.length_a   1.000
_cell.length_b   1.000
_cell.length_c   1.000
_cell.angle_alpha   90.00
_cell.angle_beta   90.00
_cell.angle_gamma   90.00
#
_symmetry.space_group_name_H-M   'P 1'
#
loop_
_entity.id
_entity.type
_entity.pdbx_description
1 polymer ?
#
loop_
_entity_poly.entity_id
_entity_poly.type
_entity_poly.pdbx_seq_one_letter_code
_entity_poly.pdbx_strand_id
1 'polypeptide(L)'
;MALHESRKKGPLTSFQIRAARALVKWSAENLARNSSVSLRTIRRAELAERHTSMTAPNDLAIRRAFEGAGVEFIDEDGGGPGVRLRKRHQKKT
;
A
#
# COMPACT_ATOMS: atom_id res chain seq x y z
N MET A 1 26.80 -2.38 -2.99
CA MET A 1 26.36 -2.27 -2.98
C MET A 1 25.47 -2.09 -2.93
N ALA A 2 25.26 -1.91 -2.78
CA ALA A 2 24.38 -1.76 -2.58
C ALA A 2 23.56 -1.67 -3.02
N LEU A 3 23.33 -1.62 -3.12
CA LEU A 3 22.54 -1.54 -3.41
C LEU A 3 21.48 -1.52 -3.40
N HIS A 4 21.14 -1.78 -3.09
CA HIS A 4 20.11 -1.94 -3.09
C HIS A 4 19.38 -1.23 -2.70
N GLU A 5 19.41 -0.69 -2.29
CA GLU A 5 18.83 -0.03 -1.90
C GLU A 5 18.23 0.67 -2.46
N SER A 6 18.53 0.67 -2.85
CA SER A 6 18.07 1.36 -3.61
C SER A 6 16.81 1.07 -3.93
N ARG A 7 16.42 0.35 -3.53
CA ARG A 7 15.33 0.05 -3.79
C ARG A 7 14.50 0.91 -3.24
N LYS A 8 14.45 1.91 -3.55
CA LYS A 8 13.66 2.72 -3.08
C LYS A 8 12.40 2.33 -3.41
N LYS A 9 11.46 2.25 -2.60
CA LYS A 9 10.17 1.96 -2.91
C LYS A 9 9.55 3.14 -3.51
N GLY A 10 9.06 3.04 -4.66
CA GLY A 10 8.35 4.12 -5.31
C GLY A 10 7.03 4.38 -4.61
N PRO A 11 6.34 5.45 -4.97
CA PRO A 11 5.02 5.73 -4.40
C PRO A 11 4.02 4.65 -4.78
N LEU A 12 3.04 4.43 -3.93
CA LEU A 12 1.99 3.48 -4.24
C LEU A 12 1.14 4.01 -5.38
N THR A 13 0.65 3.10 -6.20
CA THR A 13 -0.28 3.46 -7.25
C THR A 13 -1.70 3.32 -6.74
N SER A 14 -2.65 3.95 -7.43
CA SER A 14 -4.06 3.80 -7.09
C SER A 14 -4.47 2.34 -7.13
N PHE A 15 -3.92 1.56 -8.07
CA PHE A 15 -4.23 0.14 -8.19
C PHE A 15 -3.81 -0.63 -6.95
N GLN A 16 -2.63 -0.33 -6.46
CA GLN A 16 -2.12 -1.04 -5.29
C GLN A 16 -2.95 -0.75 -4.07
N ILE A 17 -3.40 0.49 -3.90
CA ILE A 17 -4.22 0.84 -2.74
C ILE A 17 -5.55 0.11 -2.80
N ARG A 18 -6.21 0.11 -3.95
CA ARG A 18 -7.49 -0.57 -4.07
C ARG A 18 -7.33 -2.09 -3.90
N ALA A 19 -6.28 -2.65 -4.49
CA ALA A 19 -6.05 -4.08 -4.38
C ALA A 19 -5.73 -4.47 -2.94
N ALA A 20 -4.94 -3.66 -2.25
CA ALA A 20 -4.60 -3.95 -0.87
C ALA A 20 -5.83 -3.92 0.01
N ARG A 21 -6.73 -2.94 -0.21
CA ARG A 21 -7.97 -2.91 0.55
C ARG A 21 -8.78 -4.17 0.32
N ALA A 22 -8.83 -4.62 -0.93
CA ALA A 22 -9.58 -5.84 -1.24
C ALA A 22 -8.96 -7.04 -0.53
N LEU A 23 -7.64 -7.12 -0.49
CA LEU A 23 -6.98 -8.24 0.15
C LEU A 23 -7.29 -8.34 1.64
N VAL A 24 -7.34 -7.21 2.33
CA VAL A 24 -7.59 -7.23 3.78
C VAL A 24 -9.04 -6.91 4.11
N LYS A 25 -9.87 -6.75 3.09
CA LYS A 25 -11.29 -6.49 3.26
C LYS A 25 -11.57 -5.24 4.07
N TRP A 26 -10.80 -4.22 3.83
CA TRP A 26 -10.99 -2.94 4.47
C TRP A 26 -11.81 -2.01 3.59
N SER A 27 -12.68 -1.26 4.21
CA SER A 27 -13.35 -0.16 3.52
C SER A 27 -12.35 1.00 3.46
N ALA A 28 -12.67 2.01 2.68
CA ALA A 28 -11.82 3.20 2.65
C ALA A 28 -11.80 3.86 4.02
N GLU A 29 -12.92 3.79 4.75
CA GLU A 29 -12.98 4.33 6.11
C GLU A 29 -12.06 3.57 7.06
N ASN A 30 -11.99 2.25 6.90
CA ASN A 30 -11.07 1.45 7.71
C ASN A 30 -9.64 1.88 7.43
N LEU A 31 -9.31 2.09 6.17
CA LEU A 31 -7.98 2.52 5.82
C LEU A 31 -7.68 3.90 6.41
N ALA A 32 -8.64 4.80 6.34
CA ALA A 32 -8.45 6.13 6.91
C ALA A 32 -8.15 6.03 8.40
N ARG A 33 -8.90 5.19 9.08
CA ARG A 33 -8.72 5.04 10.51
C ARG A 33 -7.37 4.42 10.84
N ASN A 34 -6.97 3.42 10.10
CA ASN A 34 -5.72 2.72 10.39
C ASN A 34 -4.47 3.49 9.94
N SER A 35 -4.60 4.39 9.01
CA SER A 35 -3.46 5.13 8.50
C SER A 35 -3.39 6.55 9.02
N SER A 36 -4.49 7.05 9.57
CA SER A 36 -4.63 8.45 9.96
C SER A 36 -4.54 9.39 8.77
N VAL A 37 -4.78 8.89 7.58
CA VAL A 37 -4.87 9.72 6.39
C VAL A 37 -6.36 9.96 6.15
N SER A 38 -6.72 11.16 5.76
CA SER A 38 -8.13 11.51 5.63
C SER A 38 -8.81 10.68 4.55
N LEU A 39 -10.08 10.39 4.78
CA LEU A 39 -10.87 9.64 3.82
C LEU A 39 -10.88 10.34 2.47
N ARG A 40 -10.95 11.65 2.48
CA ARG A 40 -10.96 12.41 1.26
C ARG A 40 -9.69 12.19 0.45
N THR A 41 -8.55 12.19 1.11
CA THR A 41 -7.28 11.95 0.44
C THR A 41 -7.23 10.55 -0.13
N ILE A 42 -7.72 9.57 0.63
CA ILE A 42 -7.74 8.20 0.17
C ILE A 42 -8.64 8.06 -1.06
N ARG A 43 -9.83 8.63 -1.02
CA ARG A 43 -10.73 8.51 -2.15
C ARG A 43 -10.16 9.15 -3.40
N ARG A 44 -9.52 10.30 -3.22
CA ARG A 44 -8.90 10.96 -4.35
C ARG A 44 -7.76 10.12 -4.91
N ALA A 45 -6.96 9.52 -4.04
CA ALA A 45 -5.85 8.67 -4.48
C ALA A 45 -6.36 7.48 -5.26
N GLU A 46 -7.45 6.87 -4.81
CA GLU A 46 -7.96 5.69 -5.48
C GLU A 46 -8.63 5.98 -6.80
N LEU A 47 -9.06 7.21 -7.00
CA LEU A 47 -9.69 7.58 -8.27
C LEU A 47 -8.67 7.98 -9.31
N ALA A 48 -7.43 8.18 -8.93
CA ALA A 48 -6.40 8.55 -9.87
C ALA A 48 -6.17 7.43 -10.87
N GLU A 49 -5.70 7.78 -12.05
CA GLU A 49 -5.45 6.76 -13.04
C GLU A 49 -4.32 5.83 -12.63
N ARG A 50 -3.28 6.37 -12.06
CA ARG A 50 -2.17 5.57 -11.61
C ARG A 50 -1.43 6.29 -10.49
N HIS A 51 -0.94 7.48 -10.77
CA HIS A 51 -0.17 8.23 -9.79
C HIS A 51 -1.13 9.01 -8.90
N THR A 52 -1.04 8.77 -7.61
CA THR A 52 -2.03 9.29 -6.68
C THR A 52 -1.84 10.74 -6.31
N SER A 53 -0.65 11.26 -6.53
CA SER A 53 -0.31 12.63 -6.14
C SER A 53 -0.37 12.88 -4.64
N MET A 54 -0.34 11.82 -3.85
CA MET A 54 -0.30 12.01 -2.42
C MET A 54 1.07 12.49 -1.99
N THR A 55 1.12 13.17 -0.87
CA THR A 55 2.41 13.55 -0.29
C THR A 55 3.13 12.30 0.16
N ALA A 56 4.44 12.40 0.27
CA ALA A 56 5.23 11.27 0.72
C ALA A 56 4.83 10.78 2.12
N PRO A 57 4.57 11.67 3.09
CA PRO A 57 4.11 11.18 4.40
C PRO A 57 2.79 10.42 4.33
N ASN A 58 1.85 10.87 3.50
CA ASN A 58 0.57 10.16 3.38
C ASN A 58 0.77 8.81 2.72
N ASP A 59 1.61 8.77 1.69
CA ASP A 59 1.91 7.52 1.02
C ASP A 59 2.51 6.53 2.00
N LEU A 60 3.47 6.97 2.80
CA LEU A 60 4.12 6.11 3.76
C LEU A 60 3.14 5.64 4.83
N ALA A 61 2.26 6.52 5.28
CA ALA A 61 1.29 6.15 6.31
C ALA A 61 0.34 5.06 5.81
N ILE A 62 -0.09 5.16 4.56
CA ILE A 62 -0.95 4.16 3.97
C ILE A 62 -0.20 2.85 3.81
N ARG A 63 1.04 2.93 3.32
CA ARG A 63 1.87 1.74 3.15
C ARG A 63 2.04 1.02 4.48
N ARG A 64 2.35 1.76 5.53
CA ARG A 64 2.56 1.14 6.82
C ARG A 64 1.30 0.53 7.40
N ALA A 65 0.15 1.15 7.18
CA ALA A 65 -1.11 0.59 7.67
C ALA A 65 -1.36 -0.77 7.02
N PHE A 66 -1.15 -0.87 5.72
CA PHE A 66 -1.36 -2.13 5.03
C PHE A 66 -0.30 -3.17 5.41
N GLU A 67 0.94 -2.74 5.54
CA GLU A 67 2.01 -3.68 5.90
C GLU A 67 1.74 -4.26 7.29
N GLY A 68 1.24 -3.44 8.19
CA GLY A 68 0.86 -3.92 9.51
C GLY A 68 -0.28 -4.93 9.46
N ALA A 69 -1.08 -4.87 8.42
CA ALA A 69 -2.18 -5.80 8.24
C ALA A 69 -1.77 -7.02 7.41
N GLY A 70 -0.51 -7.10 7.02
CA GLY A 70 -0.01 -8.29 6.32
C GLY A 70 0.14 -8.18 4.82
N VAL A 71 -0.02 -6.98 4.29
CA VAL A 71 0.14 -6.78 2.85
C VAL A 71 1.59 -6.51 2.51
N GLU A 72 2.07 -7.13 1.44
CA GLU A 72 3.37 -6.80 0.90
C GLU A 72 3.13 -6.08 -0.41
N PHE A 73 3.83 -4.98 -0.62
CA PHE A 73 3.73 -4.25 -1.88
C PHE A 73 4.88 -4.66 -2.77
N ILE A 74 4.55 -4.95 -4.01
CA ILE A 74 5.55 -5.34 -4.99
C ILE A 74 5.78 -4.14 -5.87
N ASP A 75 6.99 -3.61 -5.81
CA ASP A 75 7.31 -2.44 -6.60
C ASP A 75 7.54 -2.84 -8.03
N GLU A 76 7.38 -1.89 -8.90
CA GLU A 76 7.55 -2.15 -10.29
C GLU A 76 9.00 -2.40 -10.59
N ASP A 77 9.34 -3.56 -11.09
CA ASP A 77 10.69 -3.85 -11.45
C ASP A 77 10.66 -4.80 -12.61
N GLY A 78 9.95 -4.45 -13.62
CA GLY A 78 9.87 -5.25 -14.81
C GLY A 78 8.54 -5.94 -14.98
N GLY A 79 7.82 -6.10 -13.91
CA GLY A 79 6.55 -6.78 -13.98
C GLY A 79 5.36 -5.95 -13.59
N GLY A 80 5.58 -4.70 -13.30
CA GLY A 80 4.50 -3.84 -12.83
C GLY A 80 4.27 -3.95 -11.34
N PRO A 81 3.68 -2.96 -10.74
CA PRO A 81 3.47 -2.94 -9.29
C PRO A 81 2.32 -3.89 -8.91
N GLY A 82 2.40 -4.44 -7.74
CA GLY A 82 1.36 -5.34 -7.26
C GLY A 82 1.30 -5.40 -5.76
N VAL A 83 0.49 -6.31 -5.26
CA VAL A 83 0.34 -6.55 -3.83
C VAL A 83 0.11 -8.02 -3.61
N ARG A 84 0.42 -8.48 -2.41
CA ARG A 84 0.07 -9.84 -2.02
C ARG A 84 0.03 -9.89 -0.51
N LEU A 85 -0.65 -10.88 0.02
CA LEU A 85 -0.65 -11.09 1.46
C LEU A 85 0.64 -11.81 1.82
N ARG A 86 1.30 -11.35 2.89
CA ARG A 86 2.50 -11.98 3.35
C ARG A 86 2.14 -13.33 3.93
N LYS A 87 3.00 -14.33 3.67
CA LYS A 87 2.72 -15.60 4.15
C LYS A 87 2.76 -15.60 5.63
N ARG A 88 1.68 -16.02 6.30
CA ARG A 88 1.62 -16.00 7.65
C ARG A 88 2.32 -17.10 8.22
N HIS A 89 3.05 -16.91 9.24
CA HIS A 89 3.70 -17.88 9.88
C HIS A 89 2.75 -18.60 10.65
N GLN A 90 2.52 -19.69 10.44
CA GLN A 90 1.54 -20.38 11.06
C GLN A 90 1.85 -20.77 12.31
N LYS A 91 1.65 -20.55 13.22
CA LYS A 91 1.98 -20.82 14.37
C LYS A 91 1.49 -21.88 14.77
N LYS A 92 1.66 -22.57 14.94
CA LYS A 92 1.33 -23.51 15.17
C LYS A 92 0.93 -23.68 15.99
N THR A 93 0.46 -23.71 16.30
CA THR A 93 0.07 -23.88 17.13
C THR A 93 0.05 -24.19 17.48
#